data_fa41c0361d8b33e5142182ccd9ff0c3b
#
_entry.id   fa41c0361d8b33e5142182ccd9ff0c3b
#
_cell.length_a   1.000
_cell.length_b   1.000
_cell.length_c   1.000
_cell.angle_alpha   90.00
_cell.angle_beta   90.00
_cell.angle_gamma   90.00
#
_symmetry.space_group_name_H-M   'P 1'
#
loop_
_entity.id
_entity.type
_entity.pdbx_description
1 polymer ?
#
loop_
_entity_poly.entity_id
_entity_poly.type
_entity_poly.pdbx_seq_one_letter_code
_entity_poly.pdbx_strand_id
1 'polypeptide(L)'
;MAIIRMRDHLYDEIVNYAKEHLPEEACGLLAGVETEEGREIQKVYFLENKDHAEDHFTLDPRDQMNAIKDMRANELKPLGNWHSHPSSPSRPSVEDIRLAFDSKASYLILSLMAEYPVLNSFHVESGVWEKEDPRIYSVEYFF
;
A
#
# COMPACT_ATOMS: atom_id res chain seq x y z
N MET A 1 14.51 -2.89 -11.56
CA MET A 1 13.26 -2.87 -10.79
C MET A 1 13.53 -2.22 -9.45
N ALA A 2 12.78 -1.17 -9.13
CA ALA A 2 12.94 -0.46 -7.86
C ALA A 2 12.54 -1.37 -6.68
N ILE A 3 13.27 -1.25 -5.58
CA ILE A 3 13.02 -2.06 -4.38
C ILE A 3 12.17 -1.25 -3.40
N ILE A 4 11.16 -1.90 -2.84
CA ILE A 4 10.37 -1.36 -1.74
C ILE A 4 10.32 -2.41 -0.62
N ARG A 5 10.73 -2.03 0.58
CA ARG A 5 10.87 -2.95 1.71
C ARG A 5 9.94 -2.60 2.86
N MET A 6 9.53 -3.62 3.59
CA MET A 6 8.82 -3.46 4.85
C MET A 6 9.12 -4.62 5.79
N ARG A 7 9.02 -4.37 7.09
CA ARG A 7 9.10 -5.41 8.09
C ARG A 7 7.87 -6.31 8.04
N ASP A 8 8.05 -7.57 8.41
CA ASP A 8 7.01 -8.59 8.42
C ASP A 8 5.79 -8.20 9.26
N HIS A 9 5.98 -7.53 10.41
CA HIS A 9 4.85 -7.12 11.24
C HIS A 9 3.92 -6.11 10.54
N LEU A 10 4.48 -5.24 9.69
CA LEU A 10 3.66 -4.30 8.90
C LEU A 10 2.86 -5.06 7.82
N TYR A 11 3.49 -6.03 7.18
CA TYR A 11 2.81 -6.90 6.24
C TYR A 11 1.64 -7.65 6.90
N ASP A 12 1.90 -8.23 8.07
CA ASP A 12 0.88 -8.96 8.82
C ASP A 12 -0.29 -8.05 9.20
N GLU A 13 -0.02 -6.82 9.61
CA GLU A 13 -1.07 -5.84 9.91
C GLU A 13 -1.93 -5.52 8.69
N ILE A 14 -1.31 -5.34 7.52
CA ILE A 14 -2.03 -5.09 6.27
C ILE A 14 -2.94 -6.27 5.94
N VAL A 15 -2.41 -7.49 6.01
CA VAL A 15 -3.17 -8.70 5.71
C VAL A 15 -4.34 -8.86 6.66
N ASN A 16 -4.12 -8.70 7.95
CA ASN A 16 -5.16 -8.85 8.96
C ASN A 16 -6.27 -7.82 8.79
N TYR A 17 -5.90 -6.56 8.59
CA TYR A 17 -6.84 -5.48 8.36
C TYR A 17 -7.69 -5.73 7.11
N ALA A 18 -7.03 -6.13 6.01
CA ALA A 18 -7.73 -6.42 4.76
C ALA A 18 -8.73 -7.58 4.91
N LYS A 19 -8.36 -8.63 5.63
CA LYS A 19 -9.26 -9.76 5.91
C LYS A 19 -10.45 -9.36 6.76
N GLU A 20 -10.24 -8.50 7.74
CA GLU A 20 -11.32 -7.99 8.62
C GLU A 20 -12.35 -7.15 7.86
N HIS A 21 -11.94 -6.55 6.74
CA HIS A 21 -12.82 -5.68 5.95
C HIS A 21 -13.50 -6.38 4.77
N LEU A 22 -13.20 -7.67 4.56
CA LEU A 22 -13.90 -8.43 3.51
C LEU A 22 -15.42 -8.34 3.69
N PRO A 23 -16.17 -8.18 2.59
CA PRO A 23 -15.78 -8.24 1.18
C PRO A 23 -15.34 -6.89 0.58
N GLU A 24 -15.20 -5.84 1.38
CA GLU A 24 -14.82 -4.51 0.89
C GLU A 24 -13.32 -4.42 0.64
N GLU A 25 -12.93 -3.57 -0.33
CA GLU A 25 -11.54 -3.18 -0.47
C GLU A 25 -11.11 -2.40 0.77
N ALA A 26 -9.98 -2.80 1.37
CA ALA A 26 -9.31 -2.04 2.41
C ALA A 26 -8.28 -1.11 1.76
N CYS A 27 -7.91 -0.04 2.42
CA CYS A 27 -7.02 0.95 1.84
C CYS A 27 -6.29 1.80 2.89
N GLY A 28 -5.29 2.53 2.45
CA GLY A 28 -4.56 3.45 3.28
C GLY A 28 -3.35 4.04 2.59
N LEU A 29 -2.46 4.61 3.40
CA LEU A 29 -1.25 5.28 2.93
C LEU A 29 -0.01 4.59 3.47
N LEU A 30 1.11 4.84 2.80
CA LEU A 30 2.43 4.30 3.13
C LEU A 30 3.38 5.46 3.40
N ALA A 31 4.17 5.35 4.47
CA ALA A 31 5.18 6.34 4.81
C ALA A 31 6.49 5.67 5.19
N GLY A 32 7.58 6.37 5.00
CA GLY A 32 8.89 5.86 5.35
C GLY A 32 10.01 6.75 4.84
N VAL A 33 11.08 6.12 4.37
CA VAL A 33 12.27 6.81 3.89
C VAL A 33 12.72 6.25 2.55
N GLU A 34 13.46 7.06 1.80
CA GLU A 34 14.14 6.63 0.59
C GLU A 34 15.62 6.51 0.87
N THR A 35 16.22 5.41 0.44
CA THR A 35 17.65 5.13 0.57
C THR A 35 18.24 4.82 -0.80
N GLU A 36 19.55 4.66 -0.87
CA GLU A 36 20.22 4.25 -2.12
C GLU A 36 19.74 2.87 -2.59
N GLU A 37 19.30 2.03 -1.66
CA GLU A 37 18.82 0.68 -1.95
C GLU A 37 17.35 0.64 -2.38
N GLY A 38 16.61 1.74 -2.20
CA GLY A 38 15.21 1.82 -2.52
C GLY A 38 14.37 2.47 -1.43
N ARG A 39 13.08 2.18 -1.41
CA ARG A 39 12.15 2.70 -0.42
C ARG A 39 12.01 1.75 0.75
N GLU A 40 11.92 2.30 1.95
CA GLU A 40 11.67 1.56 3.18
C GLU A 40 10.36 2.05 3.80
N ILE A 41 9.34 1.20 3.82
CA ILE A 41 8.08 1.50 4.50
C ILE A 41 8.31 1.34 6.00
N GLN A 42 8.05 2.40 6.76
CA GLN A 42 8.21 2.41 8.22
C GLN A 42 6.89 2.55 8.95
N LYS A 43 5.87 3.06 8.27
CA LYS A 43 4.53 3.22 8.84
C LYS A 43 3.47 3.01 7.78
N VAL A 44 2.42 2.30 8.16
CA VAL A 44 1.24 2.07 7.32
C VAL A 44 0.05 2.75 7.99
N TYR A 45 -0.71 3.47 7.20
CA TYR A 45 -1.94 4.11 7.64
C TYR A 45 -3.13 3.32 7.12
N PHE A 46 -4.06 3.00 8.02
CA PHE A 46 -5.27 2.25 7.72
C PHE A 46 -6.42 3.25 7.70
N LEU A 47 -6.99 3.48 6.53
CA LEU A 47 -8.01 4.50 6.35
C LEU A 47 -9.33 3.87 5.91
N GLU A 48 -10.43 4.55 6.23
CA GLU A 48 -11.74 4.09 5.82
C GLU A 48 -11.89 4.17 4.30
N ASN A 49 -12.43 3.10 3.71
CA ASN A 49 -12.92 3.13 2.34
C ASN A 49 -14.30 3.78 2.35
N LYS A 50 -14.39 5.02 1.93
CA LYS A 50 -15.65 5.77 1.96
C LYS A 50 -16.73 5.18 1.07
N ASP A 51 -16.34 4.45 0.04
CA ASP A 51 -17.27 3.82 -0.89
C ASP A 51 -17.82 2.50 -0.38
N HIS A 52 -17.17 1.90 0.63
CA HIS A 52 -17.55 0.58 1.15
C HIS A 52 -17.76 -0.45 0.05
N ALA A 53 -16.93 -0.40 -1.00
CA ALA A 53 -17.12 -1.20 -2.21
C ALA A 53 -16.13 -2.37 -2.27
N GLU A 54 -16.50 -3.40 -3.04
CA GLU A 54 -15.69 -4.61 -3.21
C GLU A 54 -14.65 -4.47 -4.32
N ASP A 55 -14.76 -3.47 -5.19
CA ASP A 55 -13.95 -3.33 -6.40
C ASP A 55 -13.35 -1.94 -6.59
N HIS A 56 -13.52 -1.04 -5.64
CA HIS A 56 -12.91 0.28 -5.67
C HIS A 56 -12.87 0.90 -4.27
N PHE A 57 -12.15 2.00 -4.13
CA PHE A 57 -12.07 2.72 -2.87
C PHE A 57 -11.94 4.22 -3.09
N THR A 58 -12.36 4.98 -2.10
CA THR A 58 -12.16 6.42 -2.02
C THR A 58 -11.69 6.77 -0.61
N LEU A 59 -10.62 7.55 -0.52
CA LEU A 59 -10.10 8.07 0.74
C LEU A 59 -10.74 9.42 1.04
N ASP A 60 -11.10 9.65 2.30
CA ASP A 60 -11.56 10.96 2.76
C ASP A 60 -10.37 11.94 2.73
N PRO A 61 -10.49 13.11 2.09
CA PRO A 61 -9.41 14.10 2.07
C PRO A 61 -8.93 14.52 3.46
N ARG A 62 -9.83 14.55 4.45
CA ARG A 62 -9.50 14.90 5.83
C ARG A 62 -8.64 13.82 6.47
N ASP A 63 -8.97 12.54 6.26
CA ASP A 63 -8.19 11.41 6.76
C ASP A 63 -6.80 11.39 6.13
N GLN A 64 -6.72 11.68 4.83
CA GLN A 64 -5.44 11.80 4.14
C GLN A 64 -4.59 12.93 4.72
N MET A 65 -5.19 14.10 4.95
CA MET A 65 -4.49 15.25 5.52
C MET A 65 -3.95 14.94 6.91
N ASN A 66 -4.76 14.28 7.75
CA ASN A 66 -4.34 13.89 9.10
C ASN A 66 -3.16 12.90 9.05
N ALA A 67 -3.19 11.95 8.13
CA ALA A 67 -2.08 11.01 7.93
C ALA A 67 -0.81 11.75 7.49
N ILE A 68 -0.91 12.67 6.55
CA ILE A 68 0.23 13.47 6.07
C ILE A 68 0.82 14.32 7.20
N LYS A 69 -0.03 14.89 8.05
CA LYS A 69 0.44 15.64 9.24
C LYS A 69 1.20 14.74 10.20
N ASP A 70 0.71 13.53 10.42
CA ASP A 70 1.38 12.55 11.27
C ASP A 70 2.73 12.14 10.68
N MET A 71 2.80 11.90 9.37
CA MET A 71 4.05 11.61 8.68
C MET A 71 5.08 12.71 8.92
N ARG A 72 4.66 13.95 8.74
CA ARG A 72 5.53 15.12 8.91
C ARG A 72 6.02 15.25 10.34
N ALA A 73 5.14 15.03 11.32
CA ALA A 73 5.50 15.08 12.73
C ALA A 73 6.51 14.00 13.13
N ASN A 74 6.52 12.88 12.43
CA ASN A 74 7.43 11.76 12.67
C ASN A 74 8.62 11.74 11.70
N GLU A 75 8.80 12.80 10.92
CA GLU A 75 9.88 12.93 9.93
C GLU A 75 9.87 11.80 8.90
N LEU A 76 8.68 11.34 8.52
CA LEU A 76 8.48 10.33 7.50
C LEU A 76 8.04 10.97 6.20
N LYS A 77 8.47 10.37 5.09
CA LYS A 77 8.11 10.80 3.74
C LYS A 77 6.90 10.01 3.25
N PRO A 78 5.92 10.66 2.59
CA PRO A 78 4.88 9.91 1.90
C PRO A 78 5.50 9.07 0.77
N LEU A 79 5.22 7.77 0.74
CA LEU A 79 5.76 6.86 -0.27
C LEU A 79 4.71 6.43 -1.28
N GLY A 80 3.45 6.41 -0.89
CA GLY A 80 2.37 5.97 -1.76
C GLY A 80 1.14 5.55 -0.99
N ASN A 81 0.36 4.67 -1.61
CA ASN A 81 -0.83 4.12 -1.00
C ASN A 81 -0.89 2.60 -1.16
N TRP A 82 -1.79 1.99 -0.43
CA TRP A 82 -2.06 0.57 -0.54
C TRP A 82 -3.56 0.31 -0.55
N HIS A 83 -3.95 -0.78 -1.21
CA HIS A 83 -5.32 -1.27 -1.12
C HIS A 83 -5.35 -2.77 -1.36
N SER A 84 -6.48 -3.39 -1.00
CA SER A 84 -6.68 -4.81 -1.21
C SER A 84 -7.61 -5.06 -2.41
N HIS A 85 -7.38 -6.19 -3.07
CA HIS A 85 -8.28 -6.76 -4.06
C HIS A 85 -8.88 -8.03 -3.44
N PRO A 86 -10.12 -7.97 -2.91
CA PRO A 86 -10.73 -9.14 -2.28
C PRO A 86 -10.86 -10.35 -3.18
N SER A 87 -11.17 -10.15 -4.47
CA SER A 87 -11.48 -11.23 -5.40
C SER A 87 -10.85 -11.07 -6.79
N SER A 88 -9.82 -10.25 -6.91
CA SER A 88 -9.08 -10.06 -8.16
C SER A 88 -7.57 -10.16 -7.93
N PRO A 89 -6.77 -10.33 -9.02
CA PRO A 89 -5.32 -10.47 -8.87
C PRO A 89 -4.63 -9.23 -8.33
N SER A 90 -3.41 -9.40 -7.80
CA SER A 90 -2.57 -8.30 -7.36
C SER A 90 -1.92 -7.60 -8.56
N ARG A 91 -2.71 -6.79 -9.22
CA ARG A 91 -2.27 -5.91 -10.32
C ARG A 91 -3.26 -4.74 -10.41
N PRO A 92 -2.83 -3.59 -10.94
CA PRO A 92 -3.74 -2.45 -11.08
C PRO A 92 -4.94 -2.78 -11.95
N SER A 93 -6.13 -2.44 -11.47
CA SER A 93 -7.35 -2.48 -12.27
C SER A 93 -7.37 -1.29 -13.24
N VAL A 94 -8.30 -1.29 -14.19
CA VAL A 94 -8.50 -0.13 -15.07
C VAL A 94 -8.79 1.12 -14.23
N GLU A 95 -9.61 0.99 -13.20
CA GLU A 95 -9.92 2.08 -12.27
C GLU A 95 -8.68 2.56 -11.51
N ASP A 96 -7.86 1.63 -11.01
CA ASP A 96 -6.62 1.96 -10.32
C ASP A 96 -5.68 2.78 -11.20
N ILE A 97 -5.54 2.39 -12.47
CA ILE A 97 -4.69 3.11 -13.44
C ILE A 97 -5.25 4.50 -13.70
N ARG A 98 -6.55 4.61 -13.88
CA ARG A 98 -7.23 5.88 -14.14
C ARG A 98 -7.04 6.88 -13.00
N LEU A 99 -7.03 6.39 -11.76
CA LEU A 99 -6.91 7.21 -10.56
C LEU A 99 -5.49 7.37 -10.05
N ALA A 100 -4.49 6.80 -10.73
CA ALA A 100 -3.09 6.92 -10.36
C ALA A 100 -2.49 8.22 -10.89
N PHE A 101 -2.64 9.30 -10.13
CA PHE A 101 -2.20 10.64 -10.55
C PHE A 101 -0.76 10.96 -10.17
N ASP A 102 -0.16 10.21 -9.27
CA ASP A 102 1.17 10.50 -8.75
C ASP A 102 2.18 9.50 -9.29
N SER A 103 2.99 9.94 -10.26
CA SER A 103 4.03 9.11 -10.86
C SER A 103 5.19 8.79 -9.91
N LYS A 104 5.26 9.45 -8.76
CA LYS A 104 6.29 9.20 -7.75
C LYS A 104 5.85 8.23 -6.68
N ALA A 105 4.54 7.94 -6.60
CA ALA A 105 3.99 7.06 -5.58
C ALA A 105 4.23 5.59 -5.91
N SER A 106 4.40 4.80 -4.87
CA SER A 106 4.29 3.34 -4.95
C SER A 106 2.84 2.95 -4.67
N TYR A 107 2.30 2.06 -5.50
CA TYR A 107 0.93 1.54 -5.36
C TYR A 107 1.04 0.08 -4.93
N LEU A 108 0.75 -0.19 -3.66
CA LEU A 108 0.87 -1.51 -3.07
C LEU A 108 -0.50 -2.18 -3.11
N ILE A 109 -0.58 -3.36 -3.74
CA ILE A 109 -1.86 -4.07 -3.92
C ILE A 109 -1.76 -5.46 -3.29
N LEU A 110 -2.63 -5.73 -2.32
CA LEU A 110 -2.74 -7.02 -1.67
C LEU A 110 -3.94 -7.77 -2.22
N SER A 111 -3.70 -8.89 -2.89
CA SER A 111 -4.80 -9.76 -3.35
C SER A 111 -5.09 -10.83 -2.31
N LEU A 112 -6.38 -11.01 -2.02
CA LEU A 112 -6.90 -12.08 -1.17
C LEU A 112 -7.67 -13.13 -2.00
N MET A 113 -7.51 -13.10 -3.32
CA MET A 113 -8.25 -13.99 -4.23
C MET A 113 -7.84 -15.45 -4.09
N ALA A 114 -6.55 -15.71 -3.86
CA ALA A 114 -6.01 -17.06 -3.74
C ALA A 114 -5.97 -17.53 -2.28
N GLU A 115 -5.56 -18.78 -2.07
CA GLU A 115 -5.41 -19.35 -0.73
C GLU A 115 -4.44 -18.58 0.15
N TYR A 116 -3.36 -18.04 -0.46
CA TYR A 116 -2.37 -17.22 0.22
C TYR A 116 -2.43 -15.79 -0.29
N PRO A 117 -2.20 -14.79 0.60
CA PRO A 117 -2.14 -13.41 0.14
C PRO A 117 -1.00 -13.19 -0.86
N VAL A 118 -1.25 -12.36 -1.87
CA VAL A 118 -0.24 -11.97 -2.86
C VAL A 118 -0.07 -10.47 -2.82
N LEU A 119 1.14 -10.02 -2.53
CA LEU A 119 1.47 -8.61 -2.46
C LEU A 119 2.41 -8.23 -3.58
N ASN A 120 2.02 -7.20 -4.35
CA ASN A 120 2.89 -6.57 -5.33
C ASN A 120 2.86 -5.06 -5.17
N SER A 121 3.91 -4.41 -5.63
CA SER A 121 3.98 -2.96 -5.67
C SER A 121 4.17 -2.51 -7.12
N PHE A 122 3.60 -1.34 -7.44
CA PHE A 122 3.60 -0.83 -8.81
C PHE A 122 3.95 0.65 -8.83
N HIS A 123 4.62 1.04 -9.90
CA HIS A 123 4.79 2.41 -10.32
C HIS A 123 3.87 2.62 -11.52
N VAL A 124 3.11 3.71 -11.54
CA VAL A 124 2.16 4.02 -12.61
C VAL A 124 2.45 5.41 -13.15
N GLU A 125 2.73 5.50 -14.46
CA GLU A 125 3.01 6.76 -15.12
C GLU A 125 2.35 6.78 -16.49
N SER A 126 1.57 7.81 -16.78
CA SER A 126 0.90 8.01 -18.06
C SER A 126 0.09 6.78 -18.52
N GLY A 127 -0.62 6.15 -17.58
CA GLY A 127 -1.47 4.98 -17.86
C GLY A 127 -0.72 3.66 -18.03
N VAL A 128 0.59 3.66 -17.79
CA VAL A 128 1.42 2.44 -17.90
C VAL A 128 1.97 2.09 -16.53
N TRP A 129 1.85 0.82 -16.14
CA TRP A 129 2.37 0.36 -14.87
C TRP A 129 3.57 -0.55 -15.02
N GLU A 130 4.47 -0.47 -14.06
CA GLU A 130 5.62 -1.35 -13.92
C GLU A 130 5.65 -1.90 -12.52
N LYS A 131 6.11 -3.15 -12.36
CA LYS A 131 6.29 -3.73 -11.02
C LYS A 131 7.53 -3.14 -10.36
N GLU A 132 7.39 -2.89 -9.07
CA GLU A 132 8.50 -2.71 -8.15
C GLU A 132 8.79 -4.06 -7.49
N ASP A 133 9.92 -4.19 -6.81
CA ASP A 133 10.31 -5.41 -6.12
C ASP A 133 9.98 -5.29 -4.63
N PRO A 134 8.85 -5.86 -4.15
CA PRO A 134 8.50 -5.78 -2.75
C PRO A 134 9.27 -6.83 -1.96
N ARG A 135 9.91 -6.40 -0.88
CA ARG A 135 10.66 -7.28 0.02
C ARG A 135 10.18 -7.14 1.45
N ILE A 136 9.76 -8.28 2.00
CA ILE A 136 9.30 -8.37 3.38
C ILE A 136 10.39 -9.06 4.16
N TYR A 137 10.80 -8.48 5.29
CA TYR A 137 11.91 -9.00 6.07
C TYR A 137 11.60 -9.00 7.57
N SER A 138 12.28 -9.91 8.28
CA SER A 138 12.24 -9.95 9.73
C SER A 138 13.57 -9.44 10.30
N VAL A 139 13.49 -8.88 11.50
CA VAL A 139 14.66 -8.46 12.24
C VAL A 139 14.86 -9.41 13.40
N GLU A 140 16.04 -10.04 13.44
CA GLU A 140 16.41 -10.90 14.55
C GLU A 140 17.23 -10.09 15.56
N TYR A 141 16.90 -10.28 16.84
CA TYR A 141 17.64 -9.67 17.94
C TYR A 141 18.42 -10.76 18.68
N PHE A 142 19.70 -10.56 18.80
CA PHE A 142 20.58 -11.44 19.58
C PHE A 142 20.89 -10.77 20.92
N PHE A 143 20.61 -11.47 22.00
CA PHE A 143 20.85 -11.00 23.35
C PHE A 143 21.94 -11.84 24.02
#